data_bc839a62d9f84922e076c60a62112cf4
#
_entry.id   bc839a62d9f84922e076c60a62112cf4
#
_cell.length_a   1.000
_cell.length_b   1.000
_cell.length_c   1.000
_cell.angle_alpha   90.00
_cell.angle_beta   90.00
_cell.angle_gamma   90.00
#
_symmetry.space_group_name_H-M   'P 1'
#
loop_
_entity.id
_entity.type
_entity.pdbx_description
1 polymer ?
#
loop_
_entity_poly.entity_id
_entity_poly.type
_entity_poly.pdbx_seq_one_letter_code
_entity_poly.pdbx_strand_id
1 'polypeptide(L)'
;MSTDGSTHREQTRIMLRPIGSSLPLGFYSFGIGMLLLGCTGIGWIPVSEQKNVGMMLIAFVFPLELVATVFAFLARDTLGATTLGLFTTSWLALGWANYSAAPGTKSVTLGIYLFGFATVALLLALMSTRGKPFFTLLLTAAVTRMVLAGYWEIGGSHGWYKVAGGFGIALAALAMYGGTALALEDASQQELLPLFRRGAADEAFQGFEAQLERLEAEPGVRQQL
;
A
#
# COMPACT_ATOMS: atom_id res chain seq x y z
N MET A 1 20.41 31.50 -38.51
CA MET A 1 19.43 31.91 -37.49
C MET A 1 18.96 30.65 -36.79
N SER A 2 19.65 30.28 -35.75
CA SER A 2 19.35 29.09 -34.93
C SER A 2 19.79 29.39 -33.50
N THR A 3 18.93 30.06 -32.73
CA THR A 3 19.21 30.38 -31.32
C THR A 3 17.88 30.49 -30.57
N ASP A 4 17.17 29.40 -30.39
CA ASP A 4 16.03 29.43 -29.47
C ASP A 4 15.65 28.10 -28.78
N GLY A 5 16.53 27.08 -28.85
CA GLY A 5 16.26 25.82 -28.21
C GLY A 5 16.75 25.67 -26.76
N SER A 6 17.57 26.61 -26.27
CA SER A 6 18.24 26.48 -24.97
C SER A 6 17.50 27.15 -23.80
N THR A 7 16.71 28.19 -24.09
CA THR A 7 16.04 28.97 -23.03
C THR A 7 14.82 28.31 -22.40
N HIS A 8 14.14 27.42 -23.12
CA HIS A 8 13.00 26.68 -22.56
C HIS A 8 13.40 25.52 -21.62
N ARG A 9 14.60 24.98 -21.78
CA ARG A 9 15.10 23.90 -20.89
C ARG A 9 15.44 24.37 -19.48
N GLU A 10 15.87 25.60 -19.30
CA GLU A 10 16.22 26.15 -17.98
C GLU A 10 14.99 26.49 -17.12
N GLN A 11 13.89 26.90 -17.72
CA GLN A 11 12.67 27.24 -16.98
C GLN A 11 11.90 26.06 -16.43
N THR A 12 12.10 24.85 -16.98
CA THR A 12 11.44 23.63 -16.52
C THR A 12 12.11 22.99 -15.29
N ARG A 13 13.25 23.51 -14.90
CA ARG A 13 14.11 22.95 -13.82
C ARG A 13 13.60 23.16 -12.40
N ILE A 14 12.54 23.95 -12.20
CA ILE A 14 12.18 24.47 -10.86
C ILE A 14 11.07 23.66 -10.17
N MET A 15 10.41 22.70 -10.81
CA MET A 15 9.17 22.11 -10.27
C MET A 15 9.17 20.60 -10.02
N LEU A 16 10.31 19.95 -9.81
CA LEU A 16 10.33 18.53 -9.56
C LEU A 16 10.45 18.20 -8.05
N ARG A 17 9.31 17.98 -7.45
CA ARG A 17 9.06 17.46 -6.10
C ARG A 17 9.29 18.43 -4.92
N PRO A 18 8.37 19.36 -4.65
CA PRO A 18 8.32 20.03 -3.34
C PRO A 18 7.74 19.11 -2.22
N ILE A 19 7.34 17.87 -2.55
CA ILE A 19 6.66 16.96 -1.62
C ILE A 19 7.53 15.70 -1.43
N GLY A 20 7.89 15.39 -0.18
CA GLY A 20 8.61 14.16 0.17
C GLY A 20 7.79 12.90 -0.14
N SER A 21 8.46 11.75 -0.22
CA SER A 21 7.78 10.47 -0.44
C SER A 21 6.84 10.15 0.72
N SER A 22 5.57 9.93 0.43
CA SER A 22 4.57 9.52 1.42
C SER A 22 4.50 8.00 1.62
N LEU A 23 5.15 7.24 0.73
CA LEU A 23 5.09 5.78 0.76
C LEU A 23 5.66 5.17 2.05
N PRO A 24 6.77 5.66 2.64
CA PRO A 24 7.24 5.15 3.92
C PRO A 24 6.16 5.20 5.01
N LEU A 25 5.43 6.31 5.11
CA LEU A 25 4.33 6.46 6.07
C LEU A 25 3.22 5.44 5.80
N GLY A 26 2.83 5.27 4.53
CA GLY A 26 1.83 4.28 4.13
C GLY A 26 2.25 2.85 4.48
N PHE A 27 3.50 2.49 4.20
CA PHE A 27 4.02 1.15 4.52
C PHE A 27 4.09 0.89 6.02
N TYR A 28 4.54 1.86 6.83
CA TYR A 28 4.61 1.68 8.29
C TYR A 28 3.22 1.60 8.92
N SER A 29 2.28 2.44 8.53
CA SER A 29 0.91 2.39 9.04
C SER A 29 0.22 1.07 8.66
N PHE A 30 0.33 0.63 7.40
CA PHE A 30 -0.12 -0.67 6.93
C PHE A 30 0.52 -1.82 7.72
N GLY A 31 1.84 -1.76 7.95
CA GLY A 31 2.58 -2.78 8.70
C GLY A 31 2.07 -2.94 10.13
N ILE A 32 1.80 -1.84 10.82
CA ILE A 32 1.22 -1.87 12.18
C ILE A 32 -0.19 -2.47 12.15
N GLY A 33 -1.03 -2.09 11.19
CA GLY A 33 -2.36 -2.67 11.03
C GLY A 33 -2.31 -4.18 10.77
N MET A 34 -1.40 -4.63 9.90
CA MET A 34 -1.20 -6.05 9.61
C MET A 34 -0.64 -6.82 10.81
N LEU A 35 0.25 -6.21 11.60
CA LEU A 35 0.76 -6.80 12.83
C LEU A 35 -0.37 -7.09 13.82
N LEU A 36 -1.22 -6.09 14.09
CA LEU A 36 -2.36 -6.22 15.00
C LEU A 36 -3.32 -7.33 14.55
N LEU A 37 -3.73 -7.31 13.29
CA LEU A 37 -4.62 -8.33 12.73
C LEU A 37 -3.94 -9.71 12.64
N GLY A 38 -2.63 -9.75 12.37
CA GLY A 38 -1.85 -10.97 12.36
C GLY A 38 -1.78 -11.61 13.75
N CYS A 39 -1.43 -10.82 14.76
CA CYS A 39 -1.37 -11.28 16.16
C CYS A 39 -2.74 -11.74 16.68
N THR A 40 -3.82 -11.08 16.28
CA THR A 40 -5.18 -11.53 16.59
C THR A 40 -5.47 -12.89 15.92
N GLY A 41 -5.12 -13.05 14.65
CA GLY A 41 -5.36 -14.27 13.89
C GLY A 41 -4.64 -15.50 14.45
N ILE A 42 -3.38 -15.34 14.88
CA ILE A 42 -2.62 -16.46 15.50
C ILE A 42 -2.92 -16.65 16.99
N GLY A 43 -3.69 -15.75 17.60
CA GLY A 43 -4.12 -15.84 18.99
C GLY A 43 -3.15 -15.26 20.02
N TRP A 44 -2.16 -14.44 19.60
CA TRP A 44 -1.32 -13.68 20.53
C TRP A 44 -2.07 -12.51 21.17
N ILE A 45 -2.98 -11.90 20.43
CA ILE A 45 -3.95 -10.95 20.97
C ILE A 45 -5.23 -11.75 21.25
N PRO A 46 -5.70 -11.78 22.50
CA PRO A 46 -6.91 -12.52 22.84
C PRO A 46 -8.16 -11.86 22.23
N VAL A 47 -9.17 -12.69 21.96
CA VAL A 47 -10.42 -12.24 21.33
C VAL A 47 -11.12 -11.13 22.15
N SER A 48 -10.93 -11.10 23.48
CA SER A 48 -11.44 -10.06 24.37
C SER A 48 -10.92 -8.65 24.01
N GLU A 49 -9.72 -8.56 23.39
CA GLU A 49 -9.09 -7.30 22.98
C GLU A 49 -9.51 -6.85 21.56
N GLN A 50 -10.39 -7.58 20.89
CA GLN A 50 -10.82 -7.29 19.52
C GLN A 50 -11.28 -5.84 19.34
N LYS A 51 -11.99 -5.27 20.32
CA LYS A 51 -12.45 -3.86 20.28
C LYS A 51 -11.28 -2.87 20.31
N ASN A 52 -10.25 -3.16 21.10
CA ASN A 52 -9.06 -2.33 21.17
C ASN A 52 -8.27 -2.37 19.86
N VAL A 53 -8.17 -3.55 19.23
CA VAL A 53 -7.60 -3.68 17.88
C VAL A 53 -8.39 -2.82 16.90
N GLY A 54 -9.73 -2.94 16.89
CA GLY A 54 -10.60 -2.12 16.03
C GLY A 54 -10.37 -0.63 16.21
N MET A 55 -10.27 -0.17 17.46
CA MET A 55 -10.00 1.24 17.79
C MET A 55 -8.63 1.70 17.26
N MET A 56 -7.57 0.87 17.38
CA MET A 56 -6.24 1.21 16.86
C MET A 56 -6.22 1.29 15.32
N LEU A 57 -6.95 0.42 14.63
CA LEU A 57 -7.09 0.49 13.18
C LEU A 57 -7.75 1.81 12.73
N ILE A 58 -8.78 2.26 13.45
CA ILE A 58 -9.50 3.51 13.15
C ILE A 58 -8.68 4.74 13.54
N ALA A 59 -8.11 4.75 14.75
CA ALA A 59 -7.51 5.95 15.31
C ALA A 59 -6.06 6.19 14.83
N PHE A 60 -5.34 5.15 14.45
CA PHE A 60 -3.93 5.23 14.07
C PHE A 60 -3.70 4.87 12.60
N VAL A 61 -4.11 3.66 12.18
CA VAL A 61 -3.76 3.16 10.84
C VAL A 61 -4.47 3.93 9.75
N PHE A 62 -5.80 4.07 9.87
CA PHE A 62 -6.62 4.76 8.88
C PHE A 62 -6.15 6.21 8.62
N PRO A 63 -5.98 7.10 9.61
CA PRO A 63 -5.63 8.49 9.32
C PRO A 63 -4.22 8.65 8.75
N LEU A 64 -3.25 7.86 9.19
CA LEU A 64 -1.88 7.94 8.66
C LEU A 64 -1.81 7.47 7.20
N GLU A 65 -2.50 6.38 6.87
CA GLU A 65 -2.52 5.88 5.52
C GLU A 65 -3.37 6.76 4.59
N LEU A 66 -4.40 7.44 5.12
CA LEU A 66 -5.16 8.46 4.39
C LEU A 66 -4.27 9.63 3.97
N VAL A 67 -3.45 10.14 4.89
CA VAL A 67 -2.46 11.18 4.57
C VAL A 67 -1.49 10.68 3.50
N ALA A 68 -0.94 9.48 3.66
CA ALA A 68 -0.04 8.88 2.66
C ALA A 68 -0.71 8.76 1.29
N THR A 69 -1.98 8.37 1.23
CA THR A 69 -2.77 8.25 -0.01
C THR A 69 -2.88 9.60 -0.73
N VAL A 70 -3.28 10.65 -0.02
CA VAL A 70 -3.45 11.99 -0.61
C VAL A 70 -2.14 12.47 -1.21
N PHE A 71 -1.04 12.36 -0.47
CA PHE A 71 0.26 12.79 -0.97
C PHE A 71 0.80 11.90 -2.10
N ALA A 72 0.46 10.60 -2.14
CA ALA A 72 0.81 9.73 -3.25
C ALA A 72 0.11 10.12 -4.56
N PHE A 73 -1.17 10.55 -4.51
CA PHE A 73 -1.85 11.15 -5.66
C PHE A 73 -1.18 12.44 -6.12
N LEU A 74 -0.83 13.32 -5.19
CA LEU A 74 -0.12 14.55 -5.50
C LEU A 74 1.27 14.29 -6.10
N ALA A 75 1.93 13.20 -5.68
CA ALA A 75 3.19 12.75 -6.25
C ALA A 75 3.04 11.99 -7.59
N ARG A 76 1.81 11.83 -8.12
CA ARG A 76 1.49 11.16 -9.39
C ARG A 76 1.82 9.66 -9.41
N ASP A 77 2.00 9.00 -8.25
CA ASP A 77 2.07 7.54 -8.17
C ASP A 77 0.66 6.94 -8.13
N THR A 78 0.01 6.87 -9.29
CA THR A 78 -1.37 6.41 -9.42
C THR A 78 -1.58 5.00 -8.86
N LEU A 79 -0.66 4.07 -9.11
CA LEU A 79 -0.79 2.69 -8.62
C LEU A 79 -0.64 2.64 -7.10
N GLY A 80 0.38 3.30 -6.55
CA GLY A 80 0.60 3.39 -5.11
C GLY A 80 -0.56 4.09 -4.41
N ALA A 81 -0.99 5.25 -4.94
CA ALA A 81 -2.09 6.03 -4.38
C ALA A 81 -3.43 5.25 -4.40
N THR A 82 -3.75 4.57 -5.50
CA THR A 82 -4.96 3.75 -5.61
C THR A 82 -4.93 2.60 -4.61
N THR A 83 -3.79 1.93 -4.49
CA THR A 83 -3.63 0.83 -3.53
C THR A 83 -3.78 1.33 -2.10
N LEU A 84 -3.03 2.38 -1.71
CA LEU A 84 -3.13 2.96 -0.38
C LEU A 84 -4.56 3.44 -0.07
N GLY A 85 -5.25 4.10 -1.02
CA GLY A 85 -6.61 4.60 -0.81
C GLY A 85 -7.62 3.50 -0.54
N LEU A 86 -7.52 2.37 -1.25
CA LEU A 86 -8.37 1.21 -1.01
C LEU A 86 -8.07 0.56 0.35
N PHE A 87 -6.79 0.40 0.69
CA PHE A 87 -6.41 -0.14 1.99
C PHE A 87 -6.79 0.80 3.13
N THR A 88 -6.61 2.11 2.97
CA THR A 88 -7.01 3.13 3.95
C THR A 88 -8.47 2.95 4.37
N THR A 89 -9.39 2.91 3.42
CA THR A 89 -10.82 2.75 3.74
C THR A 89 -11.14 1.37 4.29
N SER A 90 -10.35 0.35 3.93
CA SER A 90 -10.50 -0.99 4.50
C SER A 90 -10.15 -1.03 5.99
N TRP A 91 -9.18 -0.23 6.45
CA TRP A 91 -8.87 -0.13 7.88
C TRP A 91 -10.02 0.43 8.68
N LEU A 92 -10.72 1.42 8.13
CA LEU A 92 -11.92 1.96 8.75
C LEU A 92 -13.02 0.90 8.83
N ALA A 93 -13.28 0.17 7.73
CA ALA A 93 -14.30 -0.87 7.68
C ALA A 93 -13.98 -2.05 8.63
N LEU A 94 -12.74 -2.56 8.59
CA LEU A 94 -12.28 -3.65 9.45
C LEU A 94 -12.22 -3.20 10.93
N GLY A 95 -11.76 -1.99 11.16
CA GLY A 95 -11.70 -1.40 12.49
C GLY A 95 -13.09 -1.27 13.10
N TRP A 96 -14.05 -0.77 12.34
CA TRP A 96 -15.44 -0.66 12.78
C TRP A 96 -16.08 -2.04 13.03
N ALA A 97 -15.84 -3.00 12.14
CA ALA A 97 -16.34 -4.37 12.31
C ALA A 97 -15.79 -5.00 13.60
N ASN A 98 -14.49 -4.86 13.88
CA ASN A 98 -13.88 -5.36 15.11
C ASN A 98 -14.38 -4.63 16.35
N TYR A 99 -14.61 -3.31 16.27
CA TYR A 99 -15.06 -2.50 17.39
C TYR A 99 -16.52 -2.74 17.75
N SER A 100 -17.41 -2.87 16.75
CA SER A 100 -18.86 -2.95 16.96
C SER A 100 -19.38 -4.36 17.21
N ALA A 101 -18.69 -5.38 16.68
CA ALA A 101 -19.13 -6.77 16.82
C ALA A 101 -18.83 -7.34 18.22
N ALA A 102 -19.62 -8.32 18.64
CA ALA A 102 -19.27 -9.12 19.79
C ALA A 102 -18.00 -9.95 19.49
N PRO A 103 -17.08 -10.10 20.48
CA PRO A 103 -15.84 -10.81 20.28
C PRO A 103 -16.01 -12.22 19.70
N GLY A 104 -15.29 -12.53 18.62
CA GLY A 104 -15.31 -13.84 17.98
C GLY A 104 -16.51 -14.12 17.07
N THR A 105 -17.40 -13.18 16.87
CA THR A 105 -18.51 -13.34 15.90
C THR A 105 -18.01 -13.26 14.46
N LYS A 106 -18.63 -14.05 13.58
CA LYS A 106 -18.37 -14.05 12.15
C LYS A 106 -19.40 -13.22 11.40
N SER A 107 -19.01 -12.68 10.26
CA SER A 107 -19.88 -11.88 9.42
C SER A 107 -19.76 -12.30 7.95
N VAL A 108 -20.84 -12.87 7.40
CA VAL A 108 -20.90 -13.21 5.97
C VAL A 108 -20.67 -11.97 5.10
N THR A 109 -21.20 -10.82 5.51
CA THR A 109 -20.99 -9.53 4.81
C THR A 109 -19.50 -9.18 4.77
N LEU A 110 -18.79 -9.32 5.89
CA LEU A 110 -17.35 -9.08 5.96
C LEU A 110 -16.58 -10.08 5.09
N GLY A 111 -17.00 -11.35 5.07
CA GLY A 111 -16.39 -12.36 4.22
C GLY A 111 -16.52 -12.03 2.73
N ILE A 112 -17.72 -11.64 2.26
CA ILE A 112 -17.96 -11.23 0.88
C ILE A 112 -17.13 -9.96 0.55
N TYR A 113 -17.11 -8.98 1.46
CA TYR A 113 -16.28 -7.78 1.31
C TYR A 113 -14.80 -8.15 1.12
N LEU A 114 -14.25 -9.04 1.93
CA LEU A 114 -12.86 -9.47 1.82
C LEU A 114 -12.55 -10.18 0.49
N PHE A 115 -13.47 -10.98 -0.05
CA PHE A 115 -13.31 -11.56 -1.38
C PHE A 115 -13.34 -10.52 -2.50
N GLY A 116 -14.28 -9.58 -2.45
CA GLY A 116 -14.34 -8.46 -3.39
C GLY A 116 -13.04 -7.62 -3.35
N PHE A 117 -12.58 -7.33 -2.14
CA PHE A 117 -11.33 -6.59 -1.96
C PHE A 117 -10.10 -7.38 -2.43
N ALA A 118 -10.04 -8.70 -2.15
CA ALA A 118 -9.00 -9.58 -2.67
C ALA A 118 -8.95 -9.58 -4.21
N THR A 119 -10.11 -9.53 -4.87
CA THR A 119 -10.18 -9.44 -6.33
C THR A 119 -9.54 -8.13 -6.84
N VAL A 120 -9.86 -6.99 -6.24
CA VAL A 120 -9.25 -5.71 -6.62
C VAL A 120 -7.75 -5.71 -6.31
N ALA A 121 -7.34 -6.20 -5.15
CA ALA A 121 -5.93 -6.32 -4.79
C ALA A 121 -5.15 -7.23 -5.76
N LEU A 122 -5.78 -8.30 -6.27
CA LEU A 122 -5.18 -9.17 -7.29
C LEU A 122 -4.95 -8.43 -8.61
N LEU A 123 -5.92 -7.63 -9.05
CA LEU A 123 -5.76 -6.80 -10.25
C LEU A 123 -4.61 -5.80 -10.08
N LEU A 124 -4.49 -5.15 -8.92
CA LEU A 124 -3.37 -4.26 -8.60
C LEU A 124 -2.03 -5.03 -8.54
N ALA A 125 -2.02 -6.24 -7.99
CA ALA A 125 -0.84 -7.11 -7.99
C ALA A 125 -0.38 -7.43 -9.42
N LEU A 126 -1.32 -7.79 -10.32
CA LEU A 126 -1.02 -8.04 -11.73
C LEU A 126 -0.47 -6.79 -12.43
N MET A 127 -1.02 -5.62 -12.16
CA MET A 127 -0.51 -4.36 -12.71
C MET A 127 0.91 -4.04 -12.22
N SER A 128 1.21 -4.36 -10.96
CA SER A 128 2.52 -4.09 -10.35
C SER A 128 3.66 -5.00 -10.86
N THR A 129 3.35 -6.13 -11.49
CA THR A 129 4.35 -7.09 -12.01
C THR A 129 5.32 -6.46 -13.02
N ARG A 130 4.87 -5.42 -13.73
CA ARG A 130 5.62 -4.78 -14.81
C ARG A 130 6.76 -3.86 -14.36
N GLY A 131 6.82 -3.49 -13.07
CA GLY A 131 7.85 -2.54 -12.62
C GLY A 131 8.17 -2.58 -11.13
N LYS A 132 7.29 -3.13 -10.30
CA LYS A 132 7.42 -3.09 -8.84
C LYS A 132 7.33 -4.50 -8.19
N PRO A 133 8.32 -5.42 -8.40
CA PRO A 133 8.23 -6.82 -7.95
C PRO A 133 8.02 -6.97 -6.44
N PHE A 134 8.67 -6.14 -5.62
CA PHE A 134 8.48 -6.14 -4.18
C PHE A 134 7.01 -5.82 -3.81
N PHE A 135 6.43 -4.84 -4.47
CA PHE A 135 5.03 -4.47 -4.27
C PHE A 135 4.07 -5.57 -4.75
N THR A 136 4.43 -6.28 -5.83
CA THR A 136 3.70 -7.46 -6.31
C THR A 136 3.69 -8.56 -5.24
N LEU A 137 4.84 -8.85 -4.63
CA LEU A 137 4.94 -9.84 -3.55
C LEU A 137 4.03 -9.47 -2.37
N LEU A 138 4.09 -8.21 -1.93
CA LEU A 138 3.27 -7.71 -0.83
C LEU A 138 1.77 -7.82 -1.14
N LEU A 139 1.34 -7.39 -2.32
CA LEU A 139 -0.07 -7.49 -2.74
C LEU A 139 -0.54 -8.94 -2.87
N THR A 140 0.29 -9.83 -3.41
CA THR A 140 -0.05 -11.27 -3.51
C THR A 140 -0.23 -11.90 -2.13
N ALA A 141 0.63 -11.58 -1.18
CA ALA A 141 0.48 -12.01 0.20
C ALA A 141 -0.79 -11.42 0.85
N ALA A 142 -1.13 -10.16 0.55
CA ALA A 142 -2.35 -9.52 1.02
C ALA A 142 -3.61 -10.20 0.45
N VAL A 143 -3.63 -10.51 -0.85
CA VAL A 143 -4.71 -11.28 -1.50
C VAL A 143 -4.91 -12.62 -0.80
N THR A 144 -3.82 -13.37 -0.59
CA THR A 144 -3.89 -14.67 0.09
C THR A 144 -4.49 -14.53 1.49
N ARG A 145 -4.02 -13.55 2.26
CA ARG A 145 -4.56 -13.27 3.60
C ARG A 145 -6.05 -12.94 3.57
N MET A 146 -6.48 -12.08 2.64
CA MET A 146 -7.88 -11.67 2.52
C MET A 146 -8.80 -12.84 2.17
N VAL A 147 -8.38 -13.71 1.24
CA VAL A 147 -9.14 -14.91 0.85
C VAL A 147 -9.29 -15.85 2.05
N LEU A 148 -8.22 -16.10 2.79
CA LEU A 148 -8.25 -16.98 3.96
C LEU A 148 -9.10 -16.40 5.10
N ALA A 149 -8.98 -15.10 5.36
CA ALA A 149 -9.80 -14.42 6.36
C ALA A 149 -11.29 -14.37 5.94
N GLY A 150 -11.56 -14.08 4.66
CA GLY A 150 -12.92 -14.10 4.11
C GLY A 150 -13.57 -15.47 4.20
N TYR A 151 -12.81 -16.55 3.92
CA TYR A 151 -13.30 -17.92 4.07
C TYR A 151 -13.66 -18.25 5.52
N TRP A 152 -12.86 -17.80 6.49
CA TRP A 152 -13.19 -17.96 7.90
C TRP A 152 -14.49 -17.23 8.26
N GLU A 153 -14.69 -16.01 7.79
CA GLU A 153 -15.88 -15.20 8.07
C GLU A 153 -17.18 -15.84 7.55
N ILE A 154 -17.15 -16.54 6.42
CA ILE A 154 -18.33 -17.20 5.84
C ILE A 154 -18.61 -18.60 6.43
N GLY A 155 -17.87 -19.06 7.42
CA GLY A 155 -18.09 -20.34 8.10
C GLY A 155 -16.91 -21.29 8.11
N GLY A 156 -15.76 -20.91 7.54
CA GLY A 156 -14.55 -21.72 7.55
C GLY A 156 -14.03 -22.03 8.95
N SER A 157 -13.16 -23.04 9.06
CA SER A 157 -12.59 -23.43 10.34
C SER A 157 -11.62 -22.39 10.90
N HIS A 158 -11.43 -22.37 12.22
CA HIS A 158 -10.48 -21.46 12.90
C HIS A 158 -9.02 -21.65 12.42
N GLY A 159 -8.67 -22.81 11.90
CA GLY A 159 -7.35 -23.08 11.32
C GLY A 159 -7.01 -22.11 10.17
N TRP A 160 -7.98 -21.81 9.31
CA TRP A 160 -7.78 -20.84 8.22
C TRP A 160 -7.54 -19.42 8.72
N TYR A 161 -8.20 -19.03 9.81
CA TYR A 161 -7.95 -17.73 10.44
C TYR A 161 -6.54 -17.62 11.00
N LYS A 162 -6.01 -18.70 11.59
CA LYS A 162 -4.61 -18.75 12.05
C LYS A 162 -3.63 -18.62 10.88
N VAL A 163 -3.88 -19.30 9.77
CA VAL A 163 -3.03 -19.17 8.57
C VAL A 163 -3.09 -17.73 8.02
N ALA A 164 -4.29 -17.14 7.95
CA ALA A 164 -4.44 -15.72 7.59
C ALA A 164 -3.67 -14.80 8.54
N GLY A 165 -3.65 -15.10 9.84
CA GLY A 165 -2.85 -14.41 10.84
C GLY A 165 -1.35 -14.48 10.57
N GLY A 166 -0.84 -15.66 10.20
CA GLY A 166 0.55 -15.84 9.78
C GLY A 166 0.92 -14.98 8.57
N PHE A 167 0.07 -14.92 7.55
CA PHE A 167 0.24 -14.00 6.42
C PHE A 167 0.20 -12.53 6.86
N GLY A 168 -0.63 -12.18 7.86
CA GLY A 168 -0.66 -10.83 8.44
C GLY A 168 0.68 -10.43 9.05
N ILE A 169 1.33 -11.32 9.80
CA ILE A 169 2.66 -11.07 10.38
C ILE A 169 3.73 -10.96 9.29
N ALA A 170 3.69 -11.84 8.29
CA ALA A 170 4.61 -11.77 7.15
C ALA A 170 4.45 -10.44 6.39
N LEU A 171 3.21 -9.99 6.18
CA LEU A 171 2.91 -8.69 5.58
C LEU A 171 3.42 -7.52 6.42
N ALA A 172 3.28 -7.60 7.74
CA ALA A 172 3.83 -6.59 8.64
C ALA A 172 5.35 -6.48 8.49
N ALA A 173 6.06 -7.60 8.45
CA ALA A 173 7.52 -7.63 8.25
C ALA A 173 7.92 -7.07 6.87
N LEU A 174 7.22 -7.48 5.80
CA LEU A 174 7.45 -6.95 4.46
C LEU A 174 7.18 -5.44 4.39
N ALA A 175 6.11 -4.97 5.00
CA ALA A 175 5.78 -3.55 5.02
C ALA A 175 6.82 -2.73 5.81
N MET A 176 7.29 -3.21 6.97
CA MET A 176 8.37 -2.57 7.73
C MET A 176 9.65 -2.50 6.90
N TYR A 177 10.01 -3.59 6.22
CA TYR A 177 11.15 -3.61 5.30
C TYR A 177 10.98 -2.58 4.17
N GLY A 178 9.83 -2.61 3.47
CA GLY A 178 9.56 -1.70 2.34
C GLY A 178 9.55 -0.22 2.77
N GLY A 179 8.91 0.08 3.91
CA GLY A 179 8.90 1.43 4.48
C GLY A 179 10.30 1.92 4.83
N THR A 180 11.14 1.05 5.43
CA THR A 180 12.53 1.38 5.76
C THR A 180 13.37 1.55 4.50
N ALA A 181 13.22 0.68 3.50
CA ALA A 181 13.94 0.78 2.24
C ALA A 181 13.66 2.12 1.55
N LEU A 182 12.38 2.51 1.47
CA LEU A 182 11.95 3.76 0.84
C LEU A 182 12.41 5.00 1.64
N ALA A 183 12.37 4.94 2.97
CA ALA A 183 12.83 6.03 3.83
C ALA A 183 14.35 6.25 3.73
N LEU A 184 15.13 5.17 3.74
CA LEU A 184 16.58 5.23 3.56
C LEU A 184 16.97 5.76 2.18
N GLU A 185 16.25 5.32 1.14
CA GLU A 185 16.44 5.77 -0.22
C GLU A 185 16.18 7.27 -0.37
N ASP A 186 15.10 7.77 0.24
CA ASP A 186 14.79 9.21 0.22
C ASP A 186 15.85 10.04 0.98
N ALA A 187 16.34 9.50 2.11
CA ALA A 187 17.36 10.17 2.94
C ALA A 187 18.77 10.13 2.33
N SER A 188 19.18 9.02 1.72
CA SER A 188 20.53 8.81 1.21
C SER A 188 20.67 9.10 -0.29
N GLN A 189 19.56 9.22 -1.01
CA GLN A 189 19.51 9.31 -2.48
C GLN A 189 20.18 8.11 -3.18
N GLN A 190 20.20 6.97 -2.51
CA GLN A 190 20.80 5.71 -2.98
C GLN A 190 19.93 4.53 -2.59
N GLU A 191 19.87 3.51 -3.42
CA GLU A 191 19.20 2.25 -3.10
C GLU A 191 20.08 1.43 -2.13
N LEU A 192 19.82 1.56 -0.83
CA LEU A 192 20.53 0.80 0.21
C LEU A 192 19.91 -0.57 0.47
N LEU A 193 18.61 -0.70 0.31
CA LEU A 193 17.84 -1.93 0.47
C LEU A 193 17.08 -2.24 -0.81
N PRO A 194 17.25 -3.43 -1.42
CA PRO A 194 16.70 -3.73 -2.72
C PRO A 194 15.17 -3.85 -2.69
N LEU A 195 14.49 -3.09 -3.54
CA LEU A 195 13.06 -3.21 -3.84
C LEU A 195 12.80 -3.90 -5.17
N PHE A 196 13.86 -4.35 -5.85
CA PHE A 196 13.82 -5.11 -7.11
C PHE A 196 13.04 -4.40 -8.23
N ARG A 197 13.14 -3.08 -8.30
CA ARG A 197 12.47 -2.28 -9.33
C ARG A 197 12.95 -2.67 -10.73
N ARG A 198 12.09 -2.49 -11.74
CA ARG A 198 12.40 -2.78 -13.14
C ARG A 198 11.75 -1.73 -14.05
N GLY A 199 12.37 -1.52 -15.23
CA GLY A 199 11.83 -0.63 -16.26
C GLY A 199 11.57 0.78 -15.73
N ALA A 200 10.41 1.34 -16.02
CA ALA A 200 10.05 2.71 -15.66
C ALA A 200 10.22 3.08 -14.17
N ALA A 201 10.10 2.12 -13.27
CA ALA A 201 10.30 2.35 -11.84
C ALA A 201 11.77 2.44 -11.46
N ASP A 202 12.66 1.79 -12.21
CA ASP A 202 14.11 1.87 -12.07
C ASP A 202 14.67 3.11 -12.76
N GLU A 203 14.25 3.37 -14.00
CA GLU A 203 14.67 4.56 -14.76
C GLU A 203 14.29 5.88 -14.07
N ALA A 204 13.19 5.92 -13.31
CA ALA A 204 12.82 7.09 -12.50
C ALA A 204 13.89 7.42 -11.44
N PHE A 205 14.78 6.47 -11.15
CA PHE A 205 15.89 6.61 -10.20
C PHE A 205 17.21 7.01 -10.87
N GLN A 206 17.38 6.71 -12.17
CA GLN A 206 18.66 6.84 -12.88
C GLN A 206 18.99 8.25 -13.33
N GLY A 207 18.11 9.25 -13.17
CA GLY A 207 18.45 10.64 -13.42
C GLY A 207 17.32 11.50 -13.98
N PHE A 208 17.57 12.79 -13.90
CA PHE A 208 16.64 13.84 -14.28
C PHE A 208 16.31 13.86 -15.77
N GLU A 209 17.28 13.55 -16.63
CA GLU A 209 17.12 13.59 -18.09
C GLU A 209 16.13 12.52 -18.59
N ALA A 210 16.19 11.29 -18.06
CA ALA A 210 15.24 10.24 -18.38
C ALA A 210 13.81 10.55 -17.91
N GLN A 211 13.66 11.35 -16.85
CA GLN A 211 12.35 11.82 -16.38
C GLN A 211 11.81 12.92 -17.29
N LEU A 212 12.66 13.81 -17.82
CA LEU A 212 12.26 14.88 -18.73
C LEU A 212 11.75 14.36 -20.08
N GLU A 213 12.42 13.37 -20.67
CA GLU A 213 11.97 12.77 -21.94
C GLU A 213 10.57 12.14 -21.82
N ARG A 214 10.23 11.61 -20.65
CA ARG A 214 8.88 11.09 -20.40
C ARG A 214 7.85 12.16 -20.15
N LEU A 215 8.21 13.27 -19.50
CA LEU A 215 7.32 14.41 -19.30
C LEU A 215 6.92 15.06 -20.62
N GLU A 216 7.82 15.09 -21.60
CA GLU A 216 7.51 15.57 -22.96
C GLU A 216 6.50 14.66 -23.68
N ALA A 217 6.49 13.37 -23.39
CA ALA A 217 5.57 12.38 -23.95
C ALA A 217 4.26 12.23 -23.16
N GLU A 218 4.16 12.79 -21.96
CA GLU A 218 2.92 12.80 -21.18
C GLU A 218 1.98 13.92 -21.64
N PRO A 219 0.74 13.60 -22.05
CA PRO A 219 -0.25 14.64 -22.29
C PRO A 219 -0.46 15.44 -20.99
N GLY A 220 -0.38 16.78 -21.08
CA GLY A 220 -0.43 17.68 -19.92
C GLY A 220 -1.70 17.56 -19.08
N VAL A 221 -2.78 17.12 -19.70
CA VAL A 221 -4.04 16.71 -19.05
C VAL A 221 -4.45 15.39 -19.69
N ARG A 222 -4.41 14.30 -18.93
CA ARG A 222 -5.01 13.05 -19.38
C ARG A 222 -6.52 13.24 -19.41
N GLN A 223 -7.12 13.10 -20.56
CA GLN A 223 -8.55 12.86 -20.64
C GLN A 223 -8.79 11.51 -19.98
N GLN A 224 -9.38 11.54 -18.80
CA GLN A 224 -9.83 10.32 -18.13
C GLN A 224 -11.21 10.00 -18.70
N LEU A 225 -11.29 8.93 -19.51
CA LEU A 225 -12.47 8.39 -20.23
C LEU A 225 -12.93 9.23 -21.40
#